data_c629acf9ac7392971c9d38c33ba04d32
#
_entry.id   c629acf9ac7392971c9d38c33ba04d32
#
_cell.length_a   1.000
_cell.length_b   1.000
_cell.length_c   1.000
_cell.angle_alpha   90.00
_cell.angle_beta   90.00
_cell.angle_gamma   90.00
#
_symmetry.space_group_name_H-M   'P 1'
#
loop_
_entity.id
_entity.type
_entity.pdbx_description
1 polymer ?
#
loop_
_entity_poly.entity_id
_entity_poly.type
_entity_poly.pdbx_seq_one_letter_code
_entity_poly.pdbx_strand_id
1 'polypeptide(L)'
;MRILIGDDHLLFREGLRRLLEQLSADATFMDASTFDEALKLVQNHDEVFDLILIDLQMPGWPGFSGLEQVCTTACDTPVVVVSASESQSDVRNSLDAGAAGFIPKSSSVKIMLSALNLVFSGGIYLPPSAIHADVAAKATPVSHDSDHNGDRGTGHQLTQRQWEVLNCLREGKSNKQIAYELGLSEGTVKIHVTAIFKSLGVKNRTQAVIVASELRR
;
A
#
# COMPACT_ATOMS: atom_id res chain seq x y z
N MET A 1 17.60 6.70 0.40
CA MET A 1 16.22 6.23 0.10
C MET A 1 16.27 5.50 -1.24
N ARG A 2 15.85 4.22 -1.30
CA ARG A 2 15.89 3.40 -2.51
C ARG A 2 14.49 3.22 -3.09
N ILE A 3 14.30 3.56 -4.37
CA ILE A 3 13.00 3.59 -5.04
C ILE A 3 13.05 2.75 -6.31
N LEU A 4 12.05 1.85 -6.47
CA LEU A 4 11.81 1.16 -7.74
C LEU A 4 10.77 1.94 -8.55
N ILE A 5 11.07 2.19 -9.82
CA ILE A 5 10.14 2.81 -10.78
C ILE A 5 9.88 1.82 -11.91
N GLY A 6 8.70 1.20 -11.90
CA GLY A 6 8.20 0.33 -12.96
C GLY A 6 7.28 1.11 -13.90
N ASP A 7 7.74 1.40 -15.09
CA ASP A 7 7.00 2.11 -16.16
C ASP A 7 7.72 1.90 -17.50
N ASP A 8 7.03 1.63 -18.57
CA ASP A 8 7.65 1.44 -19.89
C ASP A 8 7.97 2.75 -20.61
N HIS A 9 7.45 3.89 -20.13
CA HIS A 9 7.66 5.21 -20.68
C HIS A 9 8.90 5.90 -20.11
N LEU A 10 10.01 5.89 -20.83
CA LEU A 10 11.29 6.48 -20.38
C LEU A 10 11.15 7.93 -19.89
N LEU A 11 10.45 8.78 -20.63
CA LEU A 11 10.31 10.21 -20.27
C LEU A 11 9.53 10.38 -18.96
N PHE A 12 8.56 9.51 -18.69
CA PHE A 12 7.79 9.55 -17.45
C PHE A 12 8.66 9.11 -16.26
N ARG A 13 9.45 8.04 -16.41
CA ARG A 13 10.42 7.61 -15.38
C ARG A 13 11.40 8.72 -15.02
N GLU A 14 11.98 9.39 -16.03
CA GLU A 14 12.90 10.52 -15.81
C GLU A 14 12.21 11.70 -15.11
N GLY A 15 10.95 11.99 -15.47
CA GLY A 15 10.14 13.00 -14.79
C GLY A 15 9.89 12.66 -13.31
N LEU A 16 9.50 11.39 -13.02
CA LEU A 16 9.32 10.91 -11.65
C LEU A 16 10.61 10.97 -10.84
N ARG A 17 11.74 10.59 -11.43
CA ARG A 17 13.05 10.63 -10.79
C ARG A 17 13.38 12.03 -10.32
N ARG A 18 13.28 13.03 -11.20
CA ARG A 18 13.52 14.44 -10.86
C ARG A 18 12.56 14.98 -9.79
N LEU A 19 11.33 14.49 -9.80
CA LEU A 19 10.33 14.84 -8.80
C LEU A 19 10.68 14.24 -7.43
N LEU A 20 11.10 12.98 -7.40
CA LEU A 20 11.46 12.27 -6.16
C LEU A 20 12.77 12.77 -5.56
N GLU A 21 13.72 13.26 -6.36
CA GLU A 21 14.93 13.94 -5.90
C GLU A 21 14.62 15.20 -5.06
N GLN A 22 13.46 15.85 -5.29
CA GLN A 22 13.02 16.96 -4.45
C GLN A 22 12.57 16.51 -3.05
N LEU A 23 12.18 15.24 -2.88
CA LEU A 23 11.79 14.68 -1.58
C LEU A 23 13.01 14.16 -0.81
N SER A 24 14.01 13.66 -1.50
CA SER A 24 15.25 13.16 -0.90
C SER A 24 16.39 13.26 -1.90
N ALA A 25 17.34 14.16 -1.61
CA ALA A 25 18.54 14.36 -2.46
C ALA A 25 19.42 13.10 -2.55
N ASP A 26 19.36 12.21 -1.54
CA ASP A 26 20.11 10.94 -1.49
C ASP A 26 19.28 9.76 -2.02
N ALA A 27 18.24 10.00 -2.80
CA ALA A 27 17.43 8.92 -3.39
C ALA A 27 18.23 8.18 -4.47
N THR A 28 18.18 6.86 -4.41
CA THR A 28 18.70 5.97 -5.45
C THR A 28 17.54 5.29 -6.15
N PHE A 29 17.66 5.11 -7.45
CA PHE A 29 16.57 4.62 -8.27
C PHE A 29 16.96 3.34 -8.99
N MET A 30 16.02 2.41 -9.06
CA MET A 30 16.07 1.26 -9.94
C MET A 30 14.86 1.32 -10.89
N ASP A 31 15.11 1.02 -12.15
CA ASP A 31 14.09 1.08 -13.20
C ASP A 31 13.69 -0.32 -13.64
N ALA A 32 12.42 -0.48 -13.96
CA ALA A 32 11.89 -1.63 -14.67
C ALA A 32 10.98 -1.14 -15.81
N SER A 33 11.16 -1.70 -17.00
CA SER A 33 10.36 -1.38 -18.19
C SER A 33 9.30 -2.44 -18.49
N THR A 34 9.35 -3.57 -17.77
CA THR A 34 8.42 -4.68 -17.88
C THR A 34 8.01 -5.19 -16.51
N PHE A 35 6.87 -5.88 -16.45
CA PHE A 35 6.41 -6.51 -15.21
C PHE A 35 7.43 -7.53 -14.67
N ASP A 36 7.99 -8.35 -15.55
CA ASP A 36 8.95 -9.39 -15.14
C ASP A 36 10.22 -8.79 -14.55
N GLU A 37 10.72 -7.66 -15.08
CA GLU A 37 11.85 -6.93 -14.49
C GLU A 37 11.50 -6.39 -13.12
N ALA A 38 10.35 -5.73 -12.97
CA ALA A 38 9.89 -5.19 -11.70
C ALA A 38 9.76 -6.31 -10.64
N LEU A 39 9.12 -7.41 -11.01
CA LEU A 39 8.92 -8.55 -10.10
C LEU A 39 10.25 -9.18 -9.67
N LYS A 40 11.20 -9.36 -10.59
CA LYS A 40 12.55 -9.88 -10.28
C LYS A 40 13.29 -8.99 -9.29
N LEU A 41 13.21 -7.66 -9.46
CA LEU A 41 13.83 -6.71 -8.55
C LEU A 41 13.21 -6.78 -7.15
N VAL A 42 11.88 -6.90 -7.06
CA VAL A 42 11.16 -7.03 -5.78
C VAL A 42 11.44 -8.38 -5.10
N GLN A 43 11.64 -9.44 -5.87
CA GLN A 43 11.99 -10.78 -5.35
C GLN A 43 13.43 -10.89 -4.87
N ASN A 44 14.30 -9.98 -5.28
CA ASN A 44 15.70 -9.97 -4.82
C ASN A 44 15.77 -9.43 -3.39
N HIS A 45 15.89 -10.31 -2.42
CA HIS A 45 15.93 -9.98 -0.99
C HIS A 45 17.17 -9.15 -0.57
N ASP A 46 18.19 -9.05 -1.42
CA ASP A 46 19.33 -8.15 -1.19
C ASP A 46 18.98 -6.69 -1.50
N GLU A 47 17.87 -6.46 -2.21
CA GLU A 47 17.38 -5.16 -2.63
C GLU A 47 16.15 -4.76 -1.80
N VAL A 48 16.35 -3.97 -0.76
CA VAL A 48 15.24 -3.42 0.04
C VAL A 48 14.87 -2.04 -0.50
N PHE A 49 13.62 -1.87 -0.90
CA PHE A 49 13.07 -0.60 -1.36
C PHE A 49 12.33 0.13 -0.24
N ASP A 50 12.40 1.46 -0.27
CA ASP A 50 11.59 2.34 0.59
C ASP A 50 10.25 2.70 -0.08
N LEU A 51 10.17 2.59 -1.40
CA LEU A 51 8.98 2.84 -2.21
C LEU A 51 9.06 2.09 -3.54
N ILE A 52 7.93 1.57 -3.99
CA ILE A 52 7.75 1.02 -5.32
C ILE A 52 6.66 1.84 -6.03
N LEU A 53 7.01 2.44 -7.17
CA LEU A 53 6.06 3.06 -8.10
C LEU A 53 5.86 2.11 -9.27
N ILE A 54 4.62 1.82 -9.64
CA ILE A 54 4.35 0.83 -10.67
C ILE A 54 3.20 1.28 -11.59
N ASP A 55 3.43 1.19 -12.90
CA ASP A 55 2.38 1.38 -13.90
C ASP A 55 1.60 0.09 -14.12
N LEU A 56 0.29 0.20 -14.34
CA LEU A 56 -0.59 -0.92 -14.67
C LEU A 56 -0.51 -1.34 -16.15
N GLN A 57 0.15 -0.58 -16.99
CA GLN A 57 0.15 -0.79 -18.45
C GLN A 57 1.53 -1.16 -19.00
N MET A 58 2.38 -1.77 -18.20
CA MET A 58 3.69 -2.24 -18.65
C MET A 58 3.58 -3.54 -19.48
N PRO A 59 4.51 -3.79 -20.42
CA PRO A 59 4.61 -5.08 -21.08
C PRO A 59 4.72 -6.25 -20.08
N GLY A 60 4.00 -7.32 -20.37
CA GLY A 60 3.95 -8.51 -19.50
C GLY A 60 3.04 -8.38 -18.27
N TRP A 61 2.30 -7.27 -18.15
CA TRP A 61 1.41 -7.04 -17.00
C TRP A 61 0.25 -8.04 -16.95
N PRO A 62 0.13 -8.88 -15.89
CA PRO A 62 -0.93 -9.90 -15.81
C PRO A 62 -2.22 -9.37 -15.15
N GLY A 63 -2.44 -8.06 -15.14
CA GLY A 63 -3.56 -7.44 -14.46
C GLY A 63 -3.34 -7.26 -12.95
N PHE A 64 -4.44 -7.12 -12.19
CA PHE A 64 -4.36 -6.86 -10.74
C PHE A 64 -3.80 -8.03 -9.92
N SER A 65 -3.82 -9.25 -10.45
CA SER A 65 -3.11 -10.37 -9.83
C SER A 65 -1.59 -10.16 -9.78
N GLY A 66 -1.03 -9.48 -10.79
CA GLY A 66 0.37 -9.06 -10.77
C GLY A 66 0.65 -8.02 -9.70
N LEU A 67 -0.23 -7.04 -9.56
CA LEU A 67 -0.11 -6.05 -8.50
C LEU A 67 -0.16 -6.70 -7.11
N GLU A 68 -1.09 -7.63 -6.89
CA GLU A 68 -1.19 -8.40 -5.65
C GLU A 68 0.10 -9.18 -5.37
N GLN A 69 0.70 -9.77 -6.42
CA GLN A 69 1.97 -10.48 -6.30
C GLN A 69 3.10 -9.53 -5.90
N VAL A 70 3.21 -8.35 -6.52
CA VAL A 70 4.21 -7.33 -6.16
C VAL A 70 3.99 -6.87 -4.72
N CYS A 71 2.77 -6.50 -4.33
CA CYS A 71 2.44 -6.03 -2.98
C CYS A 71 2.75 -7.10 -1.91
N THR A 72 2.43 -8.36 -2.21
CA THR A 72 2.70 -9.48 -1.28
C THR A 72 4.20 -9.75 -1.15
N THR A 73 4.94 -9.71 -2.26
CA THR A 73 6.39 -9.94 -2.27
C THR A 73 7.15 -8.78 -1.62
N ALA A 74 6.72 -7.56 -1.88
CA ALA A 74 7.30 -6.34 -1.31
C ALA A 74 7.09 -6.22 0.21
N CYS A 75 6.12 -6.97 0.75
CA CYS A 75 5.84 -7.08 2.19
C CYS A 75 5.56 -5.71 2.84
N ASP A 76 6.59 -5.09 3.41
CA ASP A 76 6.50 -3.83 4.16
C ASP A 76 6.77 -2.58 3.31
N THR A 77 7.19 -2.76 2.05
CA THR A 77 7.46 -1.64 1.16
C THR A 77 6.15 -1.12 0.56
N PRO A 78 5.82 0.18 0.70
CA PRO A 78 4.63 0.73 0.08
C PRO A 78 4.73 0.66 -1.44
N VAL A 79 3.70 0.10 -2.07
CA VAL A 79 3.52 0.04 -3.53
C VAL A 79 2.49 1.09 -3.93
N VAL A 80 2.86 2.02 -4.78
CA VAL A 80 1.97 3.06 -5.31
C VAL A 80 1.78 2.83 -6.80
N VAL A 81 0.54 2.73 -7.21
CA VAL A 81 0.17 2.67 -8.63
C VAL A 81 0.23 4.06 -9.22
N VAL A 82 0.91 4.19 -10.37
CA VAL A 82 0.93 5.41 -11.17
C VAL A 82 0.44 5.07 -12.57
N SER A 83 -0.79 5.46 -12.92
CA SER A 83 -1.46 4.98 -14.12
C SER A 83 -2.05 6.10 -14.96
N ALA A 84 -2.13 5.88 -16.29
CA ALA A 84 -2.88 6.75 -17.20
C ALA A 84 -4.40 6.61 -17.01
N SER A 85 -4.86 5.49 -16.44
CA SER A 85 -6.27 5.29 -16.10
C SER A 85 -6.67 6.12 -14.89
N GLU A 86 -7.90 6.66 -14.93
CA GLU A 86 -8.55 7.36 -13.82
C GLU A 86 -9.84 6.65 -13.41
N SER A 87 -10.04 5.41 -13.88
CA SER A 87 -11.27 4.67 -13.60
C SER A 87 -11.37 4.29 -12.12
N GLN A 88 -12.57 4.41 -11.56
CA GLN A 88 -12.84 4.03 -10.17
C GLN A 88 -12.59 2.53 -9.93
N SER A 89 -12.85 1.70 -10.93
CA SER A 89 -12.57 0.26 -10.85
C SER A 89 -11.09 -0.02 -10.70
N ASP A 90 -10.23 0.69 -11.43
CA ASP A 90 -8.78 0.49 -11.33
C ASP A 90 -8.23 0.95 -9.99
N VAL A 91 -8.74 2.09 -9.48
CA VAL A 91 -8.40 2.56 -8.14
C VAL A 91 -8.79 1.52 -7.09
N ARG A 92 -10.04 1.02 -7.13
CA ARG A 92 -10.54 0.04 -6.17
C ARG A 92 -9.75 -1.27 -6.25
N ASN A 93 -9.59 -1.83 -7.45
CA ASN A 93 -8.85 -3.06 -7.66
C ASN A 93 -7.39 -2.94 -7.22
N SER A 94 -6.76 -1.76 -7.38
CA SER A 94 -5.41 -1.50 -6.89
C SER A 94 -5.32 -1.55 -5.37
N LEU A 95 -6.30 -0.99 -4.67
CA LEU A 95 -6.36 -1.06 -3.21
C LEU A 95 -6.62 -2.48 -2.71
N ASP A 96 -7.56 -3.18 -3.36
CA ASP A 96 -7.90 -4.57 -3.03
C ASP A 96 -6.68 -5.49 -3.25
N ALA A 97 -5.82 -5.18 -4.24
CA ALA A 97 -4.53 -5.84 -4.46
C ALA A 97 -3.45 -5.43 -3.44
N GLY A 98 -3.69 -4.39 -2.63
CA GLY A 98 -2.82 -3.96 -1.53
C GLY A 98 -1.93 -2.77 -1.80
N ALA A 99 -2.19 -2.00 -2.86
CA ALA A 99 -1.46 -0.76 -3.10
C ALA A 99 -1.69 0.25 -1.96
N ALA A 100 -0.63 0.97 -1.60
CA ALA A 100 -0.65 2.06 -0.62
C ALA A 100 -1.17 3.38 -1.22
N GLY A 101 -1.42 3.42 -2.52
CA GLY A 101 -1.99 4.58 -3.19
C GLY A 101 -2.15 4.38 -4.69
N PHE A 102 -2.96 5.26 -5.27
CA PHE A 102 -3.17 5.34 -6.71
C PHE A 102 -3.04 6.80 -7.15
N ILE A 103 -2.10 7.08 -8.04
CA ILE A 103 -1.83 8.43 -8.56
C ILE A 103 -2.04 8.42 -10.08
N PRO A 104 -3.02 9.17 -10.61
CA PRO A 104 -3.15 9.35 -12.05
C PRO A 104 -1.89 10.04 -12.64
N LYS A 105 -1.40 9.56 -13.79
CA LYS A 105 -0.28 10.20 -14.51
C LYS A 105 -0.59 11.64 -14.94
N SER A 106 -1.87 11.99 -15.06
CA SER A 106 -2.37 13.34 -15.34
C SER A 106 -2.25 14.30 -14.14
N SER A 107 -1.94 13.79 -12.95
CA SER A 107 -1.83 14.59 -11.73
C SER A 107 -0.74 15.64 -11.83
N SER A 108 -1.01 16.85 -11.30
CA SER A 108 0.02 17.88 -11.23
C SER A 108 1.19 17.45 -10.33
N VAL A 109 2.38 17.98 -10.59
CA VAL A 109 3.59 17.73 -9.78
C VAL A 109 3.33 17.94 -8.28
N LYS A 110 2.58 18.99 -7.93
CA LYS A 110 2.24 19.31 -6.54
C LYS A 110 1.38 18.22 -5.88
N ILE A 111 0.39 17.70 -6.61
CA ILE A 111 -0.47 16.61 -6.11
C ILE A 111 0.37 15.34 -5.94
N MET A 112 1.20 15.02 -6.92
CA MET A 112 2.06 13.83 -6.90
C MET A 112 3.03 13.87 -5.71
N LEU A 113 3.70 15.00 -5.47
CA LEU A 113 4.56 15.19 -4.29
C LEU A 113 3.80 15.04 -2.97
N SER A 114 2.60 15.63 -2.88
CA SER A 114 1.77 15.52 -1.67
C SER A 114 1.31 14.09 -1.41
N ALA A 115 0.91 13.38 -2.46
CA ALA A 115 0.52 11.97 -2.39
C ALA A 115 1.68 11.07 -1.92
N LEU A 116 2.86 11.26 -2.48
CA LEU A 116 4.06 10.51 -2.10
C LEU A 116 4.50 10.80 -0.66
N ASN A 117 4.46 12.06 -0.23
CA ASN A 117 4.71 12.42 1.17
C ASN A 117 3.73 11.74 2.13
N LEU A 118 2.44 11.68 1.76
CA LEU A 118 1.43 10.98 2.55
C LEU A 118 1.78 9.49 2.66
N VAL A 119 2.15 8.84 1.56
CA VAL A 119 2.53 7.42 1.54
C VAL A 119 3.80 7.17 2.36
N PHE A 120 4.81 8.02 2.26
CA PHE A 120 6.01 7.92 3.11
C PHE A 120 5.71 8.07 4.60
N SER A 121 4.66 8.83 4.94
CA SER A 121 4.17 8.94 6.31
C SER A 121 3.36 7.70 6.74
N GLY A 122 3.18 6.70 5.86
CA GLY A 122 2.40 5.48 6.10
C GLY A 122 0.91 5.61 5.82
N GLY A 123 0.45 6.74 5.26
CA GLY A 123 -0.93 6.95 4.83
C GLY A 123 -1.24 6.28 3.48
N ILE A 124 -2.51 6.29 3.10
CA ILE A 124 -3.00 5.79 1.82
C ILE A 124 -3.48 6.98 0.99
N TYR A 125 -3.00 7.11 -0.26
CA TYR A 125 -3.46 8.17 -1.15
C TYR A 125 -4.45 7.64 -2.19
N LEU A 126 -5.58 8.35 -2.31
CA LEU A 126 -6.61 8.11 -3.33
C LEU A 126 -6.90 9.39 -4.09
N PRO A 127 -7.11 9.32 -5.41
CA PRO A 127 -7.56 10.48 -6.15
C PRO A 127 -9.01 10.84 -5.75
N PRO A 128 -9.39 12.14 -5.77
CA PRO A 128 -10.74 12.58 -5.39
C PRO A 128 -11.86 11.90 -6.19
N SER A 129 -11.58 11.50 -7.44
CA SER A 129 -12.51 10.77 -8.30
C SER A 129 -12.95 9.41 -7.73
N ALA A 130 -12.14 8.81 -6.87
CA ALA A 130 -12.46 7.52 -6.22
C ALA A 130 -13.44 7.64 -5.06
N ILE A 131 -13.58 8.83 -4.45
CA ILE A 131 -14.33 9.04 -3.21
C ILE A 131 -15.85 9.22 -3.47
N HIS A 132 -16.23 9.65 -4.65
CA HIS A 132 -17.64 10.03 -4.95
C HIS A 132 -18.61 8.86 -5.14
N ALA A 133 -18.16 7.61 -5.23
CA ALA A 133 -19.04 6.46 -5.48
C ALA A 133 -19.66 5.83 -4.22
N ASP A 134 -18.99 5.89 -3.07
CA ASP A 134 -19.46 5.22 -1.85
C ASP A 134 -20.49 6.03 -1.04
N VAL A 135 -20.64 7.32 -1.30
CA VAL A 135 -21.63 8.16 -0.61
C VAL A 135 -23.04 7.95 -1.16
N ALA A 136 -23.16 7.52 -2.43
CA ALA A 136 -24.46 7.26 -3.04
C ALA A 136 -25.02 5.82 -2.78
N ALA A 137 -24.17 4.88 -2.41
CA ALA A 137 -24.56 3.47 -2.24
C ALA A 137 -24.98 3.08 -0.81
N LYS A 138 -24.81 3.95 0.19
CA LYS A 138 -25.17 3.67 1.60
C LYS A 138 -26.40 4.39 2.12
N ALA A 139 -27.28 4.88 1.25
CA ALA A 139 -28.55 5.48 1.65
C ALA A 139 -29.75 4.53 1.43
N THR A 140 -29.64 3.29 1.83
CA THR A 140 -30.81 2.43 2.06
C THR A 140 -30.84 2.03 3.53
N PRO A 141 -31.93 2.31 4.25
CA PRO A 141 -32.05 1.87 5.64
C PRO A 141 -32.25 0.36 5.66
N VAL A 142 -31.29 -0.36 6.19
CA VAL A 142 -31.45 -1.79 6.48
C VAL A 142 -32.20 -1.90 7.80
N SER A 143 -33.43 -2.37 7.70
CA SER A 143 -34.26 -2.80 8.83
C SER A 143 -33.54 -3.88 9.63
N HIS A 144 -33.50 -3.69 10.94
CA HIS A 144 -33.14 -4.74 11.90
C HIS A 144 -34.17 -5.86 11.81
N ASP A 145 -33.73 -7.05 11.54
CA ASP A 145 -34.36 -8.23 12.10
C ASP A 145 -33.29 -9.20 12.59
N SER A 146 -33.58 -9.67 13.79
CA SER A 146 -32.78 -10.43 14.71
C SER A 146 -32.63 -11.90 14.30
N ASP A 147 -31.68 -12.54 14.97
CA ASP A 147 -31.45 -13.98 15.11
C ASP A 147 -30.67 -14.67 14.00
N HIS A 148 -29.39 -14.91 14.28
CA HIS A 148 -28.95 -16.31 14.37
C HIS A 148 -27.63 -16.42 15.16
N ASN A 149 -27.79 -17.08 16.28
CA ASN A 149 -26.77 -17.70 17.12
C ASN A 149 -25.91 -18.65 16.27
N GLY A 150 -24.60 -18.45 16.21
CA GLY A 150 -23.64 -19.29 15.50
C GLY A 150 -22.24 -18.94 15.93
N ASP A 151 -21.87 -19.43 17.11
CA ASP A 151 -20.49 -19.50 17.61
C ASP A 151 -19.52 -19.95 16.50
N ARG A 152 -18.69 -19.03 15.98
CA ARG A 152 -17.39 -19.31 15.38
C ARG A 152 -16.41 -18.25 15.86
N GLY A 153 -15.91 -18.49 17.08
CA GLY A 153 -14.78 -17.78 17.63
C GLY A 153 -13.51 -18.00 16.79
N THR A 154 -13.32 -17.24 15.72
CA THR A 154 -12.00 -16.92 15.19
C THR A 154 -11.53 -15.66 15.88
N GLY A 155 -11.30 -15.75 17.17
CA GLY A 155 -10.66 -14.70 17.93
C GLY A 155 -9.25 -14.51 17.39
N HIS A 156 -9.04 -13.44 16.65
CA HIS A 156 -7.72 -12.97 16.28
C HIS A 156 -6.98 -12.60 17.57
N GLN A 157 -6.34 -13.59 18.21
CA GLN A 157 -5.58 -13.38 19.46
C GLN A 157 -4.24 -12.75 19.10
N LEU A 158 -4.26 -11.44 18.89
CA LEU A 158 -3.02 -10.65 18.83
C LEU A 158 -2.46 -10.51 20.25
N THR A 159 -1.16 -10.69 20.41
CA THR A 159 -0.47 -10.37 21.67
C THR A 159 -0.56 -8.88 21.96
N GLN A 160 -0.38 -8.45 23.20
CA GLN A 160 -0.38 -7.04 23.58
C GLN A 160 0.61 -6.24 22.70
N ARG A 161 1.79 -6.80 22.45
CA ARG A 161 2.83 -6.15 21.62
C ARG A 161 2.40 -6.01 20.16
N GLN A 162 1.72 -7.01 19.61
CA GLN A 162 1.15 -6.93 18.27
C GLN A 162 0.02 -5.90 18.18
N TRP A 163 -0.79 -5.73 19.23
CA TRP A 163 -1.78 -4.67 19.30
C TRP A 163 -1.16 -3.28 19.32
N GLU A 164 -0.06 -3.07 20.05
CA GLU A 164 0.68 -1.80 20.04
C GLU A 164 1.22 -1.48 18.64
N VAL A 165 1.85 -2.45 17.98
CA VAL A 165 2.32 -2.30 16.60
C VAL A 165 1.15 -2.03 15.65
N LEU A 166 0.03 -2.77 15.75
CA LEU A 166 -1.15 -2.58 14.92
C LEU A 166 -1.77 -1.19 15.09
N ASN A 167 -1.80 -0.65 16.30
CA ASN A 167 -2.27 0.71 16.54
C ASN A 167 -1.36 1.75 15.84
N CYS A 168 -0.05 1.58 15.93
CA CYS A 168 0.89 2.44 15.20
C CYS A 168 0.73 2.31 13.68
N LEU A 169 0.45 1.09 13.16
CA LEU A 169 0.14 0.88 11.75
C LEU A 169 -1.12 1.65 11.31
N ARG A 170 -2.15 1.68 12.17
CA ARG A 170 -3.41 2.44 11.93
C ARG A 170 -3.19 3.96 11.92
N GLU A 171 -2.25 4.44 12.71
CA GLU A 171 -1.84 5.85 12.74
C GLU A 171 -0.96 6.22 11.52
N GLY A 172 -0.68 5.28 10.63
CA GLY A 172 0.11 5.51 9.43
C GLY A 172 1.62 5.55 9.65
N LYS A 173 2.14 5.12 10.82
CA LYS A 173 3.57 5.18 11.16
C LYS A 173 4.37 4.15 10.37
N SER A 174 5.49 4.54 9.78
CA SER A 174 6.44 3.62 9.15
C SER A 174 7.09 2.68 10.18
N ASN A 175 7.64 1.54 9.73
CA ASN A 175 8.30 0.58 10.64
C ASN A 175 9.45 1.22 11.43
N LYS A 176 10.16 2.18 10.84
CA LYS A 176 11.19 2.96 11.52
C LYS A 176 10.64 3.83 12.65
N GLN A 177 9.51 4.51 12.41
CA GLN A 177 8.82 5.30 13.44
C GLN A 177 8.26 4.42 14.55
N ILE A 178 7.67 3.27 14.21
CA ILE A 178 7.18 2.28 15.16
C ILE A 178 8.33 1.73 16.01
N ALA A 179 9.45 1.40 15.38
CA ALA A 179 10.65 0.94 16.06
C ALA A 179 11.14 1.95 17.10
N TYR A 180 11.25 3.21 16.69
CA TYR A 180 11.64 4.31 17.58
C TYR A 180 10.69 4.47 18.76
N GLU A 181 9.38 4.54 18.50
CA GLU A 181 8.35 4.80 19.51
C GLU A 181 8.21 3.66 20.52
N LEU A 182 8.29 2.42 20.03
CA LEU A 182 8.13 1.24 20.85
C LEU A 182 9.45 0.72 21.44
N GLY A 183 10.58 1.37 21.18
CA GLY A 183 11.90 0.94 21.65
C GLY A 183 12.33 -0.42 21.08
N LEU A 184 11.99 -0.70 19.82
CA LEU A 184 12.32 -1.93 19.10
C LEU A 184 13.36 -1.68 18.01
N SER A 185 13.92 -2.76 17.46
CA SER A 185 14.61 -2.69 16.17
C SER A 185 13.58 -2.69 15.03
N GLU A 186 13.93 -2.11 13.89
CA GLU A 186 13.07 -2.15 12.70
C GLU A 186 12.80 -3.59 12.22
N GLY A 187 13.82 -4.47 12.34
CA GLY A 187 13.65 -5.90 12.07
C GLY A 187 12.64 -6.58 13.00
N THR A 188 12.61 -6.20 14.28
CA THR A 188 11.62 -6.72 15.25
C THR A 188 10.22 -6.26 14.90
N VAL A 189 10.05 -4.99 14.45
CA VAL A 189 8.75 -4.49 13.98
C VAL A 189 8.28 -5.29 12.78
N LYS A 190 9.15 -5.58 11.79
CA LYS A 190 8.81 -6.42 10.63
C LYS A 190 8.29 -7.80 11.04
N ILE A 191 8.91 -8.44 12.03
CA ILE A 191 8.43 -9.73 12.55
C ILE A 191 7.03 -9.61 13.14
N HIS A 192 6.77 -8.55 13.93
CA HIS A 192 5.43 -8.32 14.48
C HIS A 192 4.39 -8.03 13.39
N VAL A 193 4.73 -7.22 12.40
CA VAL A 193 3.85 -6.91 11.25
C VAL A 193 3.48 -8.17 10.48
N THR A 194 4.44 -9.03 10.16
CA THR A 194 4.20 -10.31 9.49
C THR A 194 3.27 -11.22 10.32
N ALA A 195 3.50 -11.29 11.63
CA ALA A 195 2.66 -12.08 12.53
C ALA A 195 1.23 -11.51 12.63
N ILE A 196 1.07 -10.18 12.64
CA ILE A 196 -0.24 -9.50 12.61
C ILE A 196 -0.97 -9.83 11.31
N PHE A 197 -0.31 -9.73 10.15
CA PHE A 197 -0.94 -10.06 8.87
C PHE A 197 -1.44 -11.50 8.85
N LYS A 198 -0.63 -12.43 9.32
CA LYS A 198 -1.02 -13.85 9.44
C LYS A 198 -2.21 -14.05 10.39
N SER A 199 -2.21 -13.37 11.53
CA SER A 199 -3.27 -13.49 12.54
C SER A 199 -4.59 -12.90 12.04
N LEU A 200 -4.54 -11.77 11.32
CA LEU A 200 -5.71 -11.10 10.74
C LEU A 200 -6.17 -11.73 9.41
N GLY A 201 -5.42 -12.70 8.86
CA GLY A 201 -5.73 -13.30 7.57
C GLY A 201 -5.59 -12.35 6.39
N VAL A 202 -4.75 -11.30 6.53
CA VAL A 202 -4.52 -10.27 5.51
C VAL A 202 -3.17 -10.44 4.84
N LYS A 203 -3.02 -9.95 3.62
CA LYS A 203 -1.83 -10.15 2.81
C LYS A 203 -0.84 -8.97 2.83
N ASN A 204 -1.29 -7.80 3.28
CA ASN A 204 -0.50 -6.57 3.24
C ASN A 204 -0.95 -5.55 4.28
N ARG A 205 -0.15 -4.49 4.43
CA ARG A 205 -0.36 -3.41 5.40
C ARG A 205 -1.70 -2.69 5.20
N THR A 206 -2.07 -2.41 3.95
CA THR A 206 -3.32 -1.70 3.63
C THR A 206 -4.53 -2.48 4.13
N GLN A 207 -4.57 -3.79 3.84
CA GLN A 207 -5.63 -4.67 4.33
C GLN A 207 -5.62 -4.77 5.86
N ALA A 208 -4.46 -4.82 6.49
CA ALA A 208 -4.35 -4.86 7.95
C ALA A 208 -4.95 -3.61 8.60
N VAL A 209 -4.70 -2.43 8.04
CA VAL A 209 -5.26 -1.16 8.53
C VAL A 209 -6.78 -1.12 8.35
N ILE A 210 -7.30 -1.57 7.21
CA ILE A 210 -8.75 -1.63 6.95
C ILE A 210 -9.43 -2.56 7.96
N VAL A 211 -8.98 -3.81 8.07
CA VAL A 211 -9.54 -4.80 9.02
C VAL A 211 -9.44 -4.30 10.46
N ALA A 212 -8.30 -3.73 10.84
CA ALA A 212 -8.11 -3.18 12.19
C ALA A 212 -9.05 -2.00 12.52
N SER A 213 -9.50 -1.25 11.52
CA SER A 213 -10.50 -0.17 11.71
C SER A 213 -11.90 -0.72 12.01
N GLU A 214 -12.21 -1.91 11.50
CA GLU A 214 -13.50 -2.59 11.72
C GLU A 214 -13.56 -3.34 13.05
N LEU A 215 -12.43 -3.85 13.56
CA LEU A 215 -12.37 -4.58 14.82
C LEU A 215 -12.68 -3.73 16.08
N ARG A 216 -12.81 -2.42 15.95
CA ARG A 216 -13.07 -1.46 17.05
C ARG A 216 -14.54 -1.03 17.16
N ARG A 217 -15.42 -1.64 16.39
CA ARG A 217 -16.86 -1.47 16.51
C ARG A 217 -17.47 -2.67 17.22
#